data_8b7b7f29add4712bdfb536c4d0394a04
#
_entry.id   8b7b7f29add4712bdfb536c4d0394a04
#
_cell.length_a   1.000
_cell.length_b   1.000
_cell.length_c   1.000
_cell.angle_alpha   90.00
_cell.angle_beta   90.00
_cell.angle_gamma   90.00
#
_symmetry.space_group_name_H-M   'P 1'
#
loop_
_entity.id
_entity.type
_entity.pdbx_description
1 polymer ?
#
loop_
_entity_poly.entity_id
_entity_poly.type
_entity_poly.pdbx_seq_one_letter_code
_entity_poly.pdbx_strand_id
1 'polypeptide(L)'
;YATDAWDMMMFGLRLGDNPRVVATTTPRPIQLIRDLLKLPGTHITRGHTKENADNLAPQFLEQIVGKYENTRLGRQELEGELLDDVPGALWQRAQLDALRVTTAPELVRVVVAIDPAMTSGEKADETGIVAAGKGTDDHWYVLADRSCRDTPDGWGRRAVGLHKEMTGDRIVAEVNNGG
;
A
#
# COMPACT_ATOMS: atom_id res chain seq x y z
N TYR A 1 -12.17 3.21 12.37
CA TYR A 1 -13.33 2.41 12.82
C TYR A 1 -13.00 0.90 12.98
N ALA A 2 -12.35 0.23 12.02
CA ALA A 2 -12.06 -1.21 12.14
C ALA A 2 -10.98 -1.49 13.19
N THR A 3 -9.94 -0.68 13.25
CA THR A 3 -8.86 -0.78 14.24
C THR A 3 -9.38 -0.52 15.65
N ASP A 4 -10.17 0.53 15.84
CA ASP A 4 -10.76 0.86 17.15
C ASP A 4 -11.64 -0.28 17.67
N ALA A 5 -12.46 -0.88 16.79
CA ALA A 5 -13.30 -2.04 17.15
C ALA A 5 -12.46 -3.26 17.52
N TRP A 6 -11.36 -3.51 16.82
CA TRP A 6 -10.42 -4.57 17.13
C TRP A 6 -9.76 -4.33 18.50
N ASP A 7 -9.27 -3.14 18.76
CA ASP A 7 -8.63 -2.78 20.02
C ASP A 7 -9.60 -2.94 21.20
N MET A 8 -10.85 -2.48 21.05
CA MET A 8 -11.89 -2.67 22.07
C MET A 8 -12.19 -4.13 22.33
N MET A 9 -12.20 -4.98 21.30
CA MET A 9 -12.37 -6.42 21.46
C MET A 9 -11.18 -7.04 22.21
N MET A 10 -9.94 -6.62 21.89
CA MET A 10 -8.73 -7.09 22.57
C MET A 10 -8.72 -6.74 24.06
N PHE A 11 -9.27 -5.58 24.45
CA PHE A 11 -9.47 -5.25 25.86
C PHE A 11 -10.40 -6.22 26.59
N GLY A 12 -11.26 -6.95 25.88
CA GLY A 12 -12.12 -8.00 26.44
C GLY A 12 -11.40 -9.32 26.75
N LEU A 13 -10.23 -9.56 26.15
CA LEU A 13 -9.43 -10.79 26.32
C LEU A 13 -8.62 -10.76 27.62
N ARG A 14 -9.28 -10.91 28.77
CA ARG A 14 -8.65 -10.71 30.09
C ARG A 14 -8.57 -11.97 30.94
N LEU A 15 -9.25 -13.05 30.54
CA LEU A 15 -9.44 -14.22 31.39
C LEU A 15 -8.75 -15.45 30.77
N GLY A 16 -8.25 -16.32 31.65
CA GLY A 16 -7.58 -17.56 31.27
C GLY A 16 -6.08 -17.40 31.01
N ASP A 17 -5.39 -18.54 31.00
CA ASP A 17 -3.90 -18.57 30.91
C ASP A 17 -3.38 -18.31 29.49
N ASN A 18 -4.24 -18.44 28.48
CA ASN A 18 -3.84 -18.25 27.08
C ASN A 18 -5.03 -17.78 26.22
N PRO A 19 -5.48 -16.53 26.41
CA PRO A 19 -6.58 -15.99 25.63
C PRO A 19 -6.20 -15.89 24.15
N ARG A 20 -7.10 -16.33 23.28
CA ARG A 20 -6.89 -16.36 21.84
C ARG A 20 -8.07 -15.76 21.09
N VAL A 21 -7.79 -15.18 19.94
CA VAL A 21 -8.81 -14.77 18.96
C VAL A 21 -8.66 -15.63 17.72
N VAL A 22 -9.78 -16.09 17.22
CA VAL A 22 -9.89 -16.69 15.89
C VAL A 22 -10.73 -15.76 15.04
N ALA A 23 -10.15 -15.26 13.95
CA ALA A 23 -10.85 -14.40 13.01
C ALA A 23 -10.85 -15.04 11.62
N THR A 24 -12.03 -15.13 11.02
CA THR A 24 -12.20 -15.58 9.63
C THR A 24 -12.68 -14.43 8.78
N THR A 25 -12.07 -14.23 7.63
CA THR A 25 -12.43 -13.13 6.73
C THR A 25 -11.99 -13.42 5.30
N THR A 26 -12.71 -12.89 4.32
CA THR A 26 -12.16 -12.64 3.00
C THR A 26 -11.23 -11.43 3.13
N PRO A 27 -9.94 -11.54 2.81
CA PRO A 27 -8.98 -10.49 3.11
C PRO A 27 -9.22 -9.28 2.21
N ARG A 28 -9.30 -8.11 2.83
CA ARG A 28 -9.30 -6.82 2.14
C ARG A 28 -8.04 -6.04 2.50
N PRO A 29 -7.48 -5.21 1.62
CA PRO A 29 -6.23 -4.49 1.86
C PRO A 29 -6.43 -3.28 2.81
N ILE A 30 -7.10 -3.50 3.93
CA ILE A 30 -7.24 -2.51 5.00
C ILE A 30 -6.07 -2.61 5.99
N GLN A 31 -5.75 -1.51 6.65
CA GLN A 31 -4.59 -1.43 7.55
C GLN A 31 -4.64 -2.51 8.64
N LEU A 32 -5.80 -2.71 9.27
CA LEU A 32 -5.97 -3.75 10.29
C LEU A 32 -5.51 -5.13 9.82
N ILE A 33 -5.91 -5.56 8.61
CA ILE A 33 -5.52 -6.88 8.08
C ILE A 33 -4.00 -6.94 7.86
N ARG A 34 -3.40 -5.87 7.32
CA ARG A 34 -1.94 -5.80 7.13
C ARG A 34 -1.17 -5.90 8.46
N ASP A 35 -1.67 -5.23 9.49
CA ASP A 35 -1.06 -5.23 10.82
C ASP A 35 -1.19 -6.60 11.48
N LEU A 36 -2.36 -7.24 11.38
CA LEU A 36 -2.59 -8.59 11.90
C LEU A 36 -1.70 -9.64 11.22
N LEU A 37 -1.48 -9.53 9.90
CA LEU A 37 -0.60 -10.44 9.17
C LEU A 37 0.88 -10.32 9.60
N LYS A 38 1.28 -9.18 10.15
CA LYS A 38 2.64 -8.90 10.63
C LYS A 38 2.80 -9.11 12.14
N LEU A 39 1.68 -9.26 12.87
CA LEU A 39 1.71 -9.34 14.33
C LEU A 39 2.40 -10.63 14.78
N PRO A 40 3.44 -10.56 15.63
CA PRO A 40 4.09 -11.74 16.21
C PRO A 40 3.07 -12.64 16.93
N GLY A 41 3.15 -13.95 16.69
CA GLY A 41 2.23 -14.92 17.26
C GLY A 41 0.92 -15.13 16.49
N THR A 42 0.70 -14.43 15.39
CA THR A 42 -0.43 -14.69 14.49
C THR A 42 -0.14 -15.93 13.66
N HIS A 43 -1.04 -16.92 13.74
CA HIS A 43 -1.03 -18.08 12.86
C HIS A 43 -2.04 -17.86 11.74
N ILE A 44 -1.59 -17.96 10.49
CA ILE A 44 -2.40 -17.67 9.32
C ILE A 44 -2.66 -18.97 8.58
N THR A 45 -3.95 -19.29 8.40
CA THR A 45 -4.39 -20.35 7.50
C THR A 45 -5.12 -19.73 6.31
N ARG A 46 -5.00 -20.36 5.16
CA ARG A 46 -5.69 -19.94 3.93
C ARG A 46 -6.45 -21.14 3.38
N GLY A 47 -7.61 -20.89 2.81
CA GLY A 47 -8.41 -21.87 2.11
C GLY A 47 -9.01 -21.25 0.86
N HIS A 48 -9.12 -22.04 -0.18
CA HIS A 48 -9.74 -21.64 -1.44
C HIS A 48 -11.14 -22.23 -1.53
N THR A 49 -12.07 -21.53 -2.17
CA THR A 49 -13.44 -22.00 -2.36
C THR A 49 -13.49 -23.39 -3.00
N LYS A 50 -12.60 -23.69 -3.94
CA LYS A 50 -12.52 -25.00 -4.60
C LYS A 50 -12.15 -26.15 -3.66
N GLU A 51 -11.38 -25.90 -2.61
CA GLU A 51 -11.03 -26.92 -1.61
C GLU A 51 -12.23 -27.40 -0.80
N ASN A 52 -13.31 -26.60 -0.76
CA ASN A 52 -14.56 -26.91 -0.09
C ASN A 52 -15.69 -27.26 -1.07
N ALA A 53 -15.36 -27.58 -2.32
CA ALA A 53 -16.34 -27.79 -3.39
C ALA A 53 -17.39 -28.88 -3.04
N ASP A 54 -16.99 -29.97 -2.38
CA ASP A 54 -17.86 -31.07 -1.99
C ASP A 54 -18.98 -30.67 -1.03
N ASN A 55 -18.79 -29.55 -0.31
CA ASN A 55 -19.77 -29.00 0.64
C ASN A 55 -20.56 -27.82 0.06
N LEU A 56 -20.32 -27.46 -1.20
CA LEU A 56 -20.96 -26.31 -1.84
C LEU A 56 -22.03 -26.79 -2.85
N ALA A 57 -23.09 -25.98 -3.00
CA ALA A 57 -24.11 -26.26 -3.98
C ALA A 57 -23.52 -26.28 -5.41
N PRO A 58 -23.84 -27.31 -6.25
CA PRO A 58 -23.33 -27.37 -7.61
C PRO A 58 -23.65 -26.12 -8.44
N GLN A 59 -24.83 -25.54 -8.27
CA GLN A 59 -25.23 -24.30 -8.93
C GLN A 59 -24.34 -23.10 -8.56
N PHE A 60 -23.89 -23.03 -7.31
CA PHE A 60 -22.94 -21.99 -6.88
C PHE A 60 -21.60 -22.17 -7.58
N LEU A 61 -21.09 -23.40 -7.66
CA LEU A 61 -19.82 -23.68 -8.32
C LEU A 61 -19.88 -23.31 -9.81
N GLU A 62 -20.96 -23.68 -10.48
CA GLU A 62 -21.14 -23.39 -11.90
C GLU A 62 -21.30 -21.88 -12.17
N GLN A 63 -22.19 -21.20 -11.44
CA GLN A 63 -22.55 -19.82 -11.73
C GLN A 63 -21.56 -18.82 -11.17
N ILE A 64 -21.01 -19.04 -9.99
CA ILE A 64 -20.15 -18.08 -9.32
C ILE A 64 -18.68 -18.38 -9.62
N VAL A 65 -18.23 -19.61 -9.40
CA VAL A 65 -16.81 -19.94 -9.65
C VAL A 65 -16.51 -19.79 -11.14
N GLY A 66 -17.33 -20.37 -12.02
CA GLY A 66 -17.15 -20.26 -13.47
C GLY A 66 -17.14 -18.81 -13.99
N LYS A 67 -17.98 -17.93 -13.42
CA LYS A 67 -18.06 -16.53 -13.83
C LYS A 67 -16.88 -15.68 -13.34
N TYR A 68 -16.41 -15.92 -12.12
CA TYR A 68 -15.42 -15.03 -11.47
C TYR A 68 -14.02 -15.64 -11.42
N GLU A 69 -13.83 -16.89 -11.81
CA GLU A 69 -12.53 -17.51 -11.97
C GLU A 69 -11.63 -16.64 -12.87
N ASN A 70 -10.38 -16.47 -12.49
CA ASN A 70 -9.40 -15.61 -13.17
C ASN A 70 -9.72 -14.11 -13.20
N THR A 71 -10.78 -13.67 -12.51
CA THR A 71 -11.04 -12.24 -12.30
C THR A 71 -10.39 -11.74 -11.01
N ARG A 72 -10.20 -10.43 -10.91
CA ARG A 72 -9.70 -9.82 -9.66
C ARG A 72 -10.62 -10.14 -8.47
N LEU A 73 -11.94 -10.06 -8.69
CA LEU A 73 -12.92 -10.38 -7.65
C LEU A 73 -12.83 -11.86 -7.25
N GLY A 74 -12.66 -12.76 -8.22
CA GLY A 74 -12.48 -14.19 -7.96
C GLY A 74 -11.21 -14.47 -7.14
N ARG A 75 -10.10 -13.85 -7.46
CA ARG A 75 -8.87 -13.98 -6.67
C ARG A 75 -9.07 -13.53 -5.22
N GLN A 76 -9.81 -12.45 -4.99
CA GLN A 76 -10.11 -11.99 -3.63
C GLN A 76 -11.12 -12.91 -2.92
N GLU A 77 -12.28 -13.19 -3.54
CA GLU A 77 -13.41 -13.85 -2.89
C GLU A 77 -13.36 -15.39 -2.95
N LEU A 78 -12.74 -15.95 -3.99
CA LEU A 78 -12.67 -17.41 -4.17
C LEU A 78 -11.32 -17.99 -3.74
N GLU A 79 -10.23 -17.21 -3.90
CA GLU A 79 -8.87 -17.67 -3.60
C GLU A 79 -8.30 -17.02 -2.32
N GLY A 80 -9.03 -16.10 -1.70
CA GLY A 80 -8.63 -15.45 -0.46
C GLY A 80 -7.34 -14.63 -0.57
N GLU A 81 -7.05 -14.10 -1.76
CA GLU A 81 -5.87 -13.26 -1.97
C GLU A 81 -6.07 -11.85 -1.44
N LEU A 82 -5.05 -11.35 -0.75
CA LEU A 82 -4.97 -9.93 -0.36
C LEU A 82 -4.47 -9.13 -1.55
N LEU A 83 -5.37 -8.45 -2.25
CA LEU A 83 -5.05 -7.67 -3.45
C LEU A 83 -4.80 -6.22 -3.07
N ASP A 84 -3.55 -5.81 -3.11
CA ASP A 84 -3.15 -4.42 -2.81
C ASP A 84 -3.42 -3.45 -3.97
N ASP A 85 -3.66 -3.96 -5.18
CA ASP A 85 -3.90 -3.13 -6.36
C ASP A 85 -5.31 -2.56 -6.38
N VAL A 86 -5.42 -1.24 -6.61
CA VAL A 86 -6.70 -0.56 -6.85
C VAL A 86 -7.03 -0.67 -8.34
N PRO A 87 -8.28 -1.08 -8.72
CA PRO A 87 -8.69 -1.09 -10.11
C PRO A 87 -8.57 0.29 -10.74
N GLY A 88 -7.93 0.38 -11.89
CA GLY A 88 -7.69 1.64 -12.58
C GLY A 88 -6.55 2.49 -12.00
N ALA A 89 -5.83 2.01 -11.00
CA ALA A 89 -4.63 2.68 -10.54
C ALA A 89 -3.59 2.74 -11.67
N LEU A 90 -2.98 3.90 -11.83
CA LEU A 90 -1.91 4.14 -12.80
C LEU A 90 -0.72 3.22 -12.54
N TRP A 91 -0.42 2.96 -11.26
CA TRP A 91 0.66 2.11 -10.81
C TRP A 91 0.13 0.79 -10.26
N GLN A 92 0.67 -0.31 -10.75
CA GLN A 92 0.39 -1.65 -10.26
C GLN A 92 1.65 -2.21 -9.59
N ARG A 93 1.48 -2.88 -8.44
CA ARG A 93 2.61 -3.42 -7.68
C ARG A 93 3.49 -4.35 -8.51
N ALA A 94 2.88 -5.25 -9.28
CA ALA A 94 3.62 -6.17 -10.15
C ALA A 94 4.48 -5.43 -11.19
N GLN A 95 3.98 -4.32 -11.75
CA GLN A 95 4.74 -3.46 -12.65
C GLN A 95 5.94 -2.82 -11.95
N LEU A 96 5.71 -2.24 -10.76
CA LEU A 96 6.77 -1.61 -9.97
C LEU A 96 7.88 -2.61 -9.62
N ASP A 97 7.50 -3.83 -9.24
CA ASP A 97 8.47 -4.86 -8.87
C ASP A 97 9.25 -5.38 -10.11
N ALA A 98 8.59 -5.51 -11.27
CA ALA A 98 9.26 -5.90 -12.52
C ALA A 98 10.22 -4.83 -13.08
N LEU A 99 9.93 -3.55 -12.83
CA LEU A 99 10.75 -2.42 -13.29
C LEU A 99 11.82 -2.00 -12.28
N ARG A 100 11.89 -2.64 -11.12
CA ARG A 100 12.88 -2.32 -10.10
C ARG A 100 14.28 -2.64 -10.56
N VAL A 101 15.18 -1.66 -10.44
CA VAL A 101 16.60 -1.82 -10.74
C VAL A 101 17.43 -1.67 -9.47
N THR A 102 18.61 -2.29 -9.44
CA THR A 102 19.52 -2.20 -8.30
C THR A 102 20.31 -0.90 -8.34
N THR A 103 20.63 -0.40 -9.53
CA THR A 103 21.43 0.80 -9.73
C THR A 103 20.89 1.54 -10.94
N ALA A 104 20.64 2.84 -10.82
CA ALA A 104 20.32 3.69 -11.96
C ALA A 104 21.57 3.90 -12.84
N PRO A 105 21.40 4.09 -14.16
CA PRO A 105 22.50 4.50 -15.03
C PRO A 105 22.98 5.92 -14.68
N GLU A 106 23.95 6.43 -15.43
CA GLU A 106 24.34 7.83 -15.34
C GLU A 106 23.13 8.74 -15.57
N LEU A 107 22.93 9.71 -14.68
CA LEU A 107 21.79 10.60 -14.70
C LEU A 107 22.15 11.94 -15.36
N VAL A 108 21.34 12.36 -16.32
CA VAL A 108 21.48 13.64 -17.03
C VAL A 108 20.69 14.76 -16.38
N ARG A 109 19.74 14.43 -15.50
CA ARG A 109 18.94 15.39 -14.74
C ARG A 109 18.38 14.73 -13.49
N VAL A 110 18.34 15.49 -12.38
CA VAL A 110 17.69 15.07 -11.13
C VAL A 110 16.72 16.17 -10.67
N VAL A 111 15.49 15.76 -10.35
CA VAL A 111 14.42 16.66 -9.91
C VAL A 111 13.85 16.14 -8.59
N VAL A 112 13.59 17.04 -7.66
CA VAL A 112 12.78 16.77 -6.47
C VAL A 112 11.38 17.30 -6.70
N ALA A 113 10.39 16.41 -6.69
CA ALA A 113 8.98 16.75 -6.82
C ALA A 113 8.32 16.81 -5.44
N ILE A 114 7.43 17.78 -5.25
CA ILE A 114 6.65 17.97 -4.03
C ILE A 114 5.18 18.01 -4.40
N ASP A 115 4.39 17.18 -3.74
CA ASP A 115 2.92 17.21 -3.74
C ASP A 115 2.45 17.59 -2.33
N PRO A 116 2.15 18.89 -2.08
CA PRO A 116 1.81 19.37 -0.76
C PRO A 116 0.45 18.87 -0.31
N ALA A 117 0.36 18.35 0.92
CA ALA A 117 -0.93 18.03 1.53
C ALA A 117 -1.75 19.31 1.78
N MET A 118 -3.04 19.26 1.45
CA MET A 118 -3.98 20.40 1.61
C MET A 118 -4.26 20.77 3.06
N THR A 119 -4.10 19.85 3.99
CA THR A 119 -4.41 20.01 5.42
C THR A 119 -3.22 19.60 6.27
N SER A 120 -3.08 20.24 7.43
CA SER A 120 -2.10 19.86 8.46
C SER A 120 -2.82 19.25 9.66
N GLY A 121 -2.26 18.21 10.28
CA GLY A 121 -2.77 17.55 11.48
C GLY A 121 -2.58 16.04 11.46
N GLU A 122 -2.91 15.36 12.54
CA GLU A 122 -2.72 13.90 12.69
C GLU A 122 -3.50 13.05 11.68
N LYS A 123 -4.58 13.61 11.12
CA LYS A 123 -5.43 12.95 10.10
C LYS A 123 -5.21 13.50 8.69
N ALA A 124 -4.24 14.38 8.50
CA ALA A 124 -3.90 14.92 7.19
C ALA A 124 -3.24 13.86 6.31
N ASP A 125 -3.37 14.04 5.01
CA ASP A 125 -2.59 13.26 4.04
C ASP A 125 -1.09 13.59 4.18
N GLU A 126 -0.25 12.74 3.64
CA GLU A 126 1.19 12.99 3.59
C GLU A 126 1.51 13.98 2.46
N THR A 127 2.43 14.90 2.71
CA THR A 127 3.09 15.65 1.64
C THR A 127 4.03 14.70 0.91
N GLY A 128 3.80 14.49 -0.38
CA GLY A 128 4.66 13.68 -1.23
C GLY A 128 5.97 14.42 -1.53
N ILE A 129 7.12 13.78 -1.30
CA ILE A 129 8.44 14.33 -1.63
C ILE A 129 9.30 13.23 -2.27
N VAL A 130 9.48 13.31 -3.57
CA VAL A 130 10.16 12.26 -4.34
C VAL A 130 11.28 12.85 -5.17
N ALA A 131 12.46 12.24 -5.11
CA ALA A 131 13.55 12.51 -6.04
C ALA A 131 13.48 11.56 -7.22
N ALA A 132 13.53 12.08 -8.44
CA ALA A 132 13.58 11.32 -9.67
C ALA A 132 14.69 11.81 -10.58
N GLY A 133 15.41 10.88 -11.22
CA GLY A 133 16.49 11.18 -12.16
C GLY A 133 16.19 10.65 -13.55
N LYS A 134 16.52 11.43 -14.58
CA LYS A 134 16.48 10.99 -15.98
C LYS A 134 17.83 10.37 -16.32
N GLY A 135 17.83 9.11 -16.74
CA GLY A 135 19.03 8.42 -17.19
C GLY A 135 19.44 8.79 -18.62
N THR A 136 20.68 8.45 -18.97
CA THR A 136 21.21 8.54 -20.35
C THR A 136 20.47 7.66 -21.35
N ASP A 137 19.70 6.68 -20.84
CA ASP A 137 18.84 5.77 -21.59
C ASP A 137 17.41 6.29 -21.80
N ASP A 138 17.17 7.59 -21.48
CA ASP A 138 15.89 8.29 -21.55
C ASP A 138 14.81 7.79 -20.57
N HIS A 139 15.10 6.85 -19.67
CA HIS A 139 14.18 6.43 -18.63
C HIS A 139 14.26 7.31 -17.38
N TRP A 140 13.17 7.32 -16.60
CA TRP A 140 13.12 7.99 -15.32
C TRP A 140 13.22 6.98 -14.18
N TYR A 141 14.05 7.31 -13.21
CA TYR A 141 14.33 6.47 -12.04
C TYR A 141 13.89 7.20 -10.77
N VAL A 142 13.09 6.54 -9.94
CA VAL A 142 12.81 7.03 -8.59
C VAL A 142 14.02 6.72 -7.73
N LEU A 143 14.64 7.77 -7.21
CA LEU A 143 15.90 7.70 -6.46
C LEU A 143 15.67 7.64 -4.96
N ALA A 144 14.71 8.42 -4.47
CA ALA A 144 14.36 8.45 -3.05
C ALA A 144 12.93 8.93 -2.85
N ASP A 145 12.31 8.47 -1.77
CA ASP A 145 11.06 8.94 -1.23
C ASP A 145 11.30 9.47 0.19
N ARG A 146 10.90 10.72 0.44
CA ARG A 146 10.99 11.42 1.71
C ARG A 146 9.64 12.02 2.11
N SER A 147 8.55 11.45 1.58
CA SER A 147 7.18 11.84 1.94
C SER A 147 6.98 11.84 3.45
N CYS A 148 6.19 12.79 3.94
CA CYS A 148 6.00 12.97 5.39
C CYS A 148 4.73 13.74 5.73
N ARG A 149 4.28 13.56 6.96
CA ARG A 149 3.31 14.44 7.61
C ARG A 149 4.08 15.43 8.46
N ASP A 150 4.12 16.67 8.02
CA ASP A 150 4.86 17.73 8.71
C ASP A 150 4.23 19.10 8.40
N THR A 151 4.69 20.12 9.11
CA THR A 151 4.36 21.51 8.81
C THR A 151 4.98 21.97 7.48
N PRO A 152 4.46 23.04 6.86
CA PRO A 152 5.06 23.59 5.63
C PRO A 152 6.57 23.88 5.75
N ASP A 153 7.04 24.41 6.87
CA ASP A 153 8.48 24.60 7.12
C ASP A 153 9.23 23.25 7.22
N GLY A 154 8.63 22.25 7.88
CA GLY A 154 9.23 20.93 8.06
C GLY A 154 9.42 20.19 6.74
N TRP A 155 8.35 20.02 5.95
CA TRP A 155 8.45 19.36 4.66
C TRP A 155 9.28 20.15 3.65
N GLY A 156 9.24 21.51 3.70
CA GLY A 156 10.09 22.36 2.87
C GLY A 156 11.57 22.14 3.14
N ARG A 157 11.99 22.10 4.41
CA ARG A 157 13.38 21.78 4.79
C ARG A 157 13.79 20.40 4.32
N ARG A 158 12.90 19.41 4.42
CA ARG A 158 13.13 18.03 3.96
C ARG A 158 13.35 17.97 2.45
N ALA A 159 12.53 18.68 1.67
CA ALA A 159 12.69 18.77 0.23
C ALA A 159 14.00 19.43 -0.21
N VAL A 160 14.36 20.53 0.44
CA VAL A 160 15.65 21.22 0.21
C VAL A 160 16.83 20.32 0.63
N GLY A 161 16.69 19.59 1.73
CA GLY A 161 17.69 18.62 2.16
C GLY A 161 17.89 17.51 1.14
N LEU A 162 16.80 16.92 0.63
CA LEU A 162 16.85 15.90 -0.41
C LEU A 162 17.46 16.43 -1.72
N HIS A 163 17.10 17.64 -2.12
CA HIS A 163 17.68 18.30 -3.30
C HIS A 163 19.20 18.42 -3.19
N LYS A 164 19.71 18.82 -2.03
CA LYS A 164 21.16 18.92 -1.79
C LYS A 164 21.82 17.54 -1.77
N GLU A 165 21.21 16.56 -1.10
CA GLU A 165 21.67 15.17 -1.01
C GLU A 165 21.84 14.55 -2.40
N MET A 166 20.84 14.74 -3.26
CA MET A 166 20.80 14.18 -4.61
C MET A 166 21.52 15.04 -5.67
N THR A 167 22.12 16.15 -5.28
CA THR A 167 22.70 17.14 -6.23
C THR A 167 21.68 17.49 -7.32
N GLY A 168 20.44 17.79 -6.89
CA GLY A 168 19.30 18.00 -7.78
C GLY A 168 19.42 19.28 -8.61
N ASP A 169 18.88 19.26 -9.81
CA ASP A 169 18.83 20.42 -10.70
C ASP A 169 17.69 21.38 -10.35
N ARG A 170 16.55 20.83 -9.91
CA ARG A 170 15.33 21.58 -9.62
C ARG A 170 14.50 20.96 -8.52
N ILE A 171 13.76 21.82 -7.82
CA ILE A 171 12.59 21.44 -7.02
C ILE A 171 11.36 21.89 -7.81
N VAL A 172 10.38 20.99 -7.96
CA VAL A 172 9.09 21.25 -8.62
C VAL A 172 8.01 20.95 -7.60
N ALA A 173 7.12 21.91 -7.35
CA ALA A 173 5.98 21.72 -6.48
C ALA A 173 4.69 21.83 -7.29
N GLU A 174 3.70 21.01 -6.96
CA GLU A 174 2.35 21.17 -7.48
C GLU A 174 1.73 22.43 -6.90
N VAL A 175 1.16 23.28 -7.77
CA VAL A 175 0.51 24.52 -7.38
C VAL A 175 -1.02 24.30 -7.45
N ASN A 176 -1.55 23.70 -6.41
CA ASN A 176 -3.01 23.57 -6.19
C ASN A 176 -3.45 24.60 -5.15
N ASN A 177 -4.68 25.03 -5.19
CA ASN A 177 -5.45 25.74 -4.14
C ASN A 177 -4.61 26.38 -2.99
N GLY A 178 -3.66 27.23 -3.26
CA GLY A 178 -2.96 27.98 -2.22
C GLY A 178 -1.43 27.90 -2.27
N GLY A 179 -0.86 27.43 -3.33
CA GLY A 179 0.58 27.60 -3.61
C GLY A 179 0.90 29.00 -4.08
#